data_36bee2dc59ce5cb58184fa9ce8f5de81
#
_entry.id   36bee2dc59ce5cb58184fa9ce8f5de81
#
_cell.length_a   1.000
_cell.length_b   1.000
_cell.length_c   1.000
_cell.angle_alpha   90.00
_cell.angle_beta   90.00
_cell.angle_gamma   90.00
#
_symmetry.space_group_name_H-M   'P 1'
#
loop_
_entity.id
_entity.type
_entity.pdbx_description
1 polymer ?
#
loop_
_entity_poly.entity_id
_entity_poly.type
_entity_poly.pdbx_seq_one_letter_code
_entity_poly.pdbx_strand_id
1 'polypeptide(L)'
;MGRQDGMLILALAELLNGKLVESRIIEQSLKLLCEAFTFDGALLYELDQYKQMCLKEQYLQFPFSPPEHFVLSELTPAYCELLARQTLLLVSESDQNSADEKVLLTMFGCRSLVVAAVVDEGLSVYGLLIFARLEQQAAADSAERLLQTALSMFGRYVGMRVYKNKLSFAQNALESILDNTGIDIYVNDFQTHDILYANKSMAAPYGGISQFMGRKCWEVLF
;
A
#
# COMPACT_ATOMS: atom_id res chain seq x y z
N MET A 1 15.15 24.50 0.83
CA MET A 1 14.79 23.50 -0.19
C MET A 1 15.50 23.87 -1.47
N GLY A 2 16.49 23.11 -1.91
CA GLY A 2 17.27 23.37 -3.11
C GLY A 2 16.46 23.14 -4.37
N ARG A 3 16.90 23.66 -5.51
CA ARG A 3 16.23 23.49 -6.81
C ARG A 3 16.09 22.01 -7.22
N GLN A 4 17.06 21.18 -6.84
CA GLN A 4 17.04 19.72 -7.08
C GLN A 4 16.00 19.00 -6.21
N ASP A 5 15.82 19.43 -4.95
CA ASP A 5 14.84 18.83 -4.03
C ASP A 5 13.42 19.02 -4.55
N GLY A 6 13.11 20.21 -5.06
CA GLY A 6 11.81 20.51 -5.66
C GLY A 6 11.54 19.69 -6.93
N MET A 7 12.54 19.39 -7.72
CA MET A 7 12.41 18.58 -8.93
C MET A 7 12.08 17.12 -8.61
N LEU A 8 12.69 16.54 -7.56
CA LEU A 8 12.38 15.17 -7.14
C LEU A 8 10.92 15.03 -6.68
N ILE A 9 10.47 15.95 -5.81
CA ILE A 9 9.08 15.92 -5.30
C ILE A 9 8.07 16.10 -6.44
N LEU A 10 8.36 16.99 -7.40
CA LEU A 10 7.51 17.18 -8.57
C LEU A 10 7.46 15.93 -9.45
N ALA A 11 8.62 15.33 -9.76
CA ALA A 11 8.68 14.10 -10.55
C ALA A 11 7.92 12.94 -9.90
N LEU A 12 8.05 12.79 -8.57
CA LEU A 12 7.29 11.78 -7.81
C LEU A 12 5.78 12.07 -7.86
N ALA A 13 5.37 13.33 -7.67
CA ALA A 13 3.97 13.73 -7.75
C ALA A 13 3.37 13.47 -9.14
N GLU A 14 4.11 13.74 -10.21
CA GLU A 14 3.68 13.44 -11.59
C GLU A 14 3.51 11.94 -11.82
N LEU A 15 4.44 11.11 -11.34
CA LEU A 15 4.31 9.65 -11.40
C LEU A 15 3.06 9.15 -10.66
N LEU A 16 2.86 9.61 -9.43
CA LEU A 16 1.74 9.16 -8.57
C LEU A 16 0.36 9.60 -9.11
N ASN A 17 0.30 10.70 -9.85
CA ASN A 17 -0.92 11.20 -10.50
C ASN A 17 -1.05 10.75 -11.97
N GLY A 18 -0.09 9.98 -12.48
CA GLY A 18 -0.06 9.51 -13.87
C GLY A 18 -1.15 8.50 -14.20
N LYS A 19 -1.33 8.27 -15.50
CA LYS A 19 -2.30 7.29 -16.04
C LYS A 19 -1.68 5.91 -16.32
N LEU A 20 -0.51 5.64 -15.78
CA LEU A 20 0.16 4.34 -15.93
C LEU A 20 -0.55 3.25 -15.11
N VAL A 21 -0.28 2.00 -15.47
CA VAL A 21 -0.70 0.86 -14.67
C VAL A 21 -0.05 0.93 -13.29
N GLU A 22 -0.79 0.62 -12.23
CA GLU A 22 -0.37 0.80 -10.82
C GLU A 22 0.99 0.16 -10.50
N SER A 23 1.26 -1.06 -10.98
CA SER A 23 2.55 -1.73 -10.77
C SER A 23 3.71 -0.93 -11.35
N ARG A 24 3.53 -0.33 -12.54
CA ARG A 24 4.55 0.51 -13.15
C ARG A 24 4.77 1.83 -12.41
N ILE A 25 3.71 2.42 -11.84
CA ILE A 25 3.84 3.62 -11.01
C ILE A 25 4.71 3.31 -9.80
N ILE A 26 4.46 2.18 -9.13
CA ILE A 26 5.22 1.78 -7.95
C ILE A 26 6.67 1.49 -8.31
N GLU A 27 6.91 0.65 -9.31
CA GLU A 27 8.26 0.31 -9.78
C GLU A 27 9.08 1.57 -10.12
N GLN A 28 8.50 2.49 -10.90
CA GLN A 28 9.17 3.74 -11.28
C GLN A 28 9.40 4.67 -10.08
N SER A 29 8.48 4.70 -9.11
CA SER A 29 8.66 5.48 -7.89
C SER A 29 9.76 4.91 -7.01
N LEU A 30 9.83 3.58 -6.85
CA LEU A 30 10.92 2.91 -6.12
C LEU A 30 12.26 3.19 -6.78
N LYS A 31 12.33 3.08 -8.12
CA LYS A 31 13.52 3.41 -8.91
C LYS A 31 13.96 4.86 -8.70
N LEU A 32 13.04 5.81 -8.85
CA LEU A 32 13.31 7.24 -8.68
C LEU A 32 13.88 7.55 -7.28
N LEU A 33 13.29 6.94 -6.24
CA LEU A 33 13.75 7.12 -4.86
C LEU A 33 15.12 6.48 -4.63
N CYS A 34 15.39 5.28 -5.17
CA CYS A 34 16.70 4.66 -5.10
C CYS A 34 17.79 5.52 -5.74
N GLU A 35 17.53 6.01 -6.96
CA GLU A 35 18.49 6.85 -7.69
C GLU A 35 18.74 8.19 -6.98
N ALA A 36 17.68 8.83 -6.46
CA ALA A 36 17.78 10.12 -5.78
C ALA A 36 18.53 10.07 -4.45
N PHE A 37 18.39 8.98 -3.70
CA PHE A 37 18.97 8.83 -2.37
C PHE A 37 20.10 7.78 -2.29
N THR A 38 20.55 7.28 -3.43
CA THR A 38 21.65 6.31 -3.53
C THR A 38 21.41 5.04 -2.71
N PHE A 39 20.20 4.47 -2.82
CA PHE A 39 19.89 3.15 -2.27
C PHE A 39 20.22 2.08 -3.30
N ASP A 40 20.69 0.93 -2.83
CA ASP A 40 20.98 -0.24 -3.66
C ASP A 40 19.73 -1.05 -4.00
N GLY A 41 18.69 -0.90 -3.21
CA GLY A 41 17.41 -1.55 -3.45
C GLY A 41 16.26 -0.91 -2.68
N ALA A 42 15.07 -1.08 -3.23
CA ALA A 42 13.80 -0.68 -2.60
C ALA A 42 12.77 -1.80 -2.73
N LEU A 43 12.02 -2.03 -1.67
CA LEU A 43 11.08 -3.14 -1.51
C LEU A 43 9.76 -2.59 -0.97
N LEU A 44 8.66 -3.07 -1.52
CA LEU A 44 7.33 -2.84 -0.97
C LEU A 44 6.75 -4.17 -0.50
N TYR A 45 6.48 -4.25 0.79
CA TYR A 45 5.73 -5.35 1.41
C TYR A 45 4.32 -4.89 1.76
N GLU A 46 3.35 -5.79 1.58
CA GLU A 46 1.97 -5.59 2.01
C GLU A 46 1.57 -6.71 2.98
N LEU A 47 0.79 -6.36 4.00
CA LEU A 47 0.27 -7.30 4.97
C LEU A 47 -0.89 -8.09 4.37
N ASP A 48 -0.78 -9.42 4.36
CA ASP A 48 -1.84 -10.31 3.91
C ASP A 48 -2.89 -10.60 4.99
N GLN A 49 -3.88 -11.42 4.66
CA GLN A 49 -4.93 -11.85 5.57
C GLN A 49 -4.43 -12.75 6.72
N TYR A 50 -3.26 -13.36 6.58
CA TYR A 50 -2.62 -14.23 7.59
C TYR A 50 -1.62 -13.46 8.47
N LYS A 51 -1.58 -12.13 8.35
CA LYS A 51 -0.64 -11.22 9.05
C LYS A 51 0.83 -11.46 8.67
N GLN A 52 1.07 -11.89 7.43
CA GLN A 52 2.41 -11.99 6.87
C GLN A 52 2.67 -10.79 5.96
N MET A 53 3.88 -10.26 6.04
CA MET A 53 4.39 -9.28 5.09
C MET A 53 4.84 -10.00 3.83
N CYS A 54 4.16 -9.76 2.72
CA CYS A 54 4.45 -10.37 1.42
C CYS A 54 5.06 -9.34 0.49
N LEU A 55 6.18 -9.67 -0.14
CA LEU A 55 6.81 -8.82 -1.15
C LEU A 55 5.87 -8.64 -2.34
N LYS A 56 5.57 -7.39 -2.69
CA LYS A 56 4.68 -7.04 -3.80
C LYS A 56 5.41 -6.44 -4.97
N GLU A 57 6.33 -5.54 -4.69
CA GLU A 57 7.12 -4.85 -5.72
C GLU A 57 8.54 -4.64 -5.21
N GLN A 58 9.50 -4.65 -6.13
CA GLN A 58 10.90 -4.40 -5.81
C GLN A 58 11.62 -3.69 -6.94
N TYR A 59 12.62 -2.90 -6.57
CA TYR A 59 13.61 -2.36 -7.48
C TYR A 59 15.00 -2.62 -6.89
N LEU A 60 15.84 -3.36 -7.59
CA LEU A 60 17.17 -3.79 -7.12
C LEU A 60 18.22 -3.39 -8.14
N GLN A 61 19.29 -2.72 -7.68
CA GLN A 61 20.44 -2.36 -8.52
C GLN A 61 21.54 -3.44 -8.50
N PHE A 62 21.56 -4.28 -7.46
CA PHE A 62 22.54 -5.35 -7.27
C PHE A 62 21.83 -6.68 -6.95
N PRO A 63 22.50 -7.83 -7.13
CA PRO A 63 21.94 -9.12 -6.77
C PRO A 63 21.78 -9.22 -5.25
N PHE A 64 20.57 -8.98 -4.82
CA PHE A 64 20.10 -8.99 -3.46
C PHE A 64 18.87 -9.88 -3.43
N SER A 65 18.75 -10.78 -2.44
CA SER A 65 17.64 -11.72 -2.33
C SER A 65 16.83 -11.41 -1.07
N PRO A 66 15.92 -10.45 -1.14
CA PRO A 66 15.04 -10.16 -0.02
C PRO A 66 14.11 -11.35 0.24
N PRO A 67 13.63 -11.54 1.48
CA PRO A 67 12.64 -12.57 1.77
C PRO A 67 11.35 -12.30 0.99
N GLU A 68 10.75 -13.33 0.39
CA GLU A 68 9.44 -13.18 -0.29
C GLU A 68 8.33 -12.86 0.70
N HIS A 69 8.45 -13.34 1.94
CA HIS A 69 7.53 -13.09 3.03
C HIS A 69 8.24 -13.20 4.39
N PHE A 70 7.73 -12.44 5.37
CA PHE A 70 8.14 -12.53 6.78
C PHE A 70 6.98 -12.13 7.69
N VAL A 71 7.10 -12.41 8.99
CA VAL A 71 6.04 -12.14 9.96
C VAL A 71 6.48 -11.00 10.88
N LEU A 72 5.61 -9.99 11.06
CA LEU A 72 5.91 -8.88 11.99
C LEU A 72 6.09 -9.34 13.45
N SER A 73 5.59 -10.53 13.81
CA SER A 73 5.80 -11.11 15.12
C SER A 73 7.26 -11.55 15.40
N GLU A 74 8.12 -11.53 14.40
CA GLU A 74 9.58 -11.66 14.57
C GLU A 74 10.20 -10.41 15.23
N LEU A 75 9.47 -9.28 15.17
CA LEU A 75 9.82 -8.03 15.87
C LEU A 75 9.03 -7.91 17.17
N THR A 76 9.60 -7.23 18.15
CA THR A 76 8.88 -6.99 19.40
C THR A 76 7.66 -6.08 19.19
N PRO A 77 6.58 -6.22 20.02
CA PRO A 77 5.43 -5.34 19.94
C PRO A 77 5.79 -3.85 20.05
N ALA A 78 6.76 -3.52 20.90
CA ALA A 78 7.25 -2.15 21.05
C ALA A 78 7.86 -1.60 19.75
N TYR A 79 8.58 -2.44 19.02
CA TYR A 79 9.17 -2.05 17.74
C TYR A 79 8.11 -1.90 16.64
N CYS A 80 7.09 -2.75 16.64
CA CYS A 80 5.94 -2.60 15.74
C CYS A 80 5.17 -1.29 16.02
N GLU A 81 4.99 -0.90 17.27
CA GLU A 81 4.42 0.40 17.62
C GLU A 81 5.31 1.56 17.17
N LEU A 82 6.62 1.44 17.30
CA LEU A 82 7.57 2.43 16.82
C LEU A 82 7.44 2.63 15.30
N LEU A 83 7.41 1.54 14.54
CA LEU A 83 7.19 1.56 13.09
C LEU A 83 5.86 2.23 12.71
N ALA A 84 4.80 1.96 13.45
CA ALA A 84 3.49 2.55 13.18
C ALA A 84 3.42 4.06 13.47
N ARG A 85 4.18 4.54 14.48
CA ARG A 85 4.19 5.94 14.91
C ARG A 85 5.21 6.81 14.16
N GLN A 86 6.30 6.21 13.71
CA GLN A 86 7.36 6.92 13.00
C GLN A 86 7.16 6.79 11.49
N THR A 87 7.22 7.93 10.80
CA THR A 87 7.12 7.97 9.33
C THR A 87 8.34 7.34 8.66
N LEU A 88 9.47 7.28 9.37
CA LEU A 88 10.74 6.80 8.84
C LEU A 88 11.60 6.31 10.00
N LEU A 89 12.17 5.14 9.85
CA LEU A 89 13.15 4.55 10.74
C LEU A 89 14.43 4.28 9.98
N LEU A 90 15.53 4.83 10.48
CA LEU A 90 16.88 4.60 9.97
C LEU A 90 17.56 3.54 10.83
N VAL A 91 17.97 2.44 10.21
CA VAL A 91 18.69 1.35 10.88
C VAL A 91 20.04 1.20 10.19
N SER A 92 21.13 1.31 10.94
CA SER A 92 22.49 1.13 10.43
C SER A 92 23.25 0.17 11.34
N GLU A 93 24.15 -0.62 10.78
CA GLU A 93 24.96 -1.56 11.54
C GLU A 93 25.78 -0.81 12.62
N SER A 94 25.55 -1.21 13.87
CA SER A 94 26.21 -0.65 15.05
C SER A 94 26.24 -1.66 16.19
N ASP A 95 27.22 -1.61 17.05
CA ASP A 95 27.29 -2.43 18.27
C ASP A 95 26.14 -2.15 19.24
N GLN A 96 25.53 -0.96 19.15
CA GLN A 96 24.43 -0.51 20.00
C GLN A 96 23.03 -0.86 19.46
N ASN A 97 22.94 -1.56 18.32
CA ASN A 97 21.65 -1.92 17.73
C ASN A 97 20.83 -2.81 18.67
N SER A 98 19.53 -2.53 18.72
CA SER A 98 18.55 -3.39 19.38
C SER A 98 18.50 -4.78 18.75
N ALA A 99 17.88 -5.74 19.43
CA ALA A 99 17.68 -7.08 18.86
C ALA A 99 16.87 -7.03 17.57
N ASP A 100 15.81 -6.20 17.53
CA ASP A 100 14.95 -6.02 16.37
C ASP A 100 15.70 -5.46 15.16
N GLU A 101 16.56 -4.45 15.37
CA GLU A 101 17.39 -3.86 14.30
C GLU A 101 18.37 -4.88 13.72
N LYS A 102 18.98 -5.70 14.57
CA LYS A 102 19.87 -6.80 14.13
C LYS A 102 19.11 -7.84 13.32
N VAL A 103 17.88 -8.18 13.74
CA VAL A 103 17.00 -9.10 13.00
C VAL A 103 16.71 -8.52 11.62
N LEU A 104 16.33 -7.26 11.52
CA LEU A 104 16.05 -6.61 10.24
C LEU A 104 17.28 -6.58 9.33
N LEU A 105 18.43 -6.12 9.81
CA LEU A 105 19.65 -6.08 9.01
C LEU A 105 20.07 -7.48 8.51
N THR A 106 19.93 -8.49 9.37
CA THR A 106 20.25 -9.90 9.01
C THR A 106 19.24 -10.43 7.99
N MET A 107 17.94 -10.19 8.20
CA MET A 107 16.86 -10.64 7.33
C MET A 107 17.02 -10.09 5.91
N PHE A 108 17.40 -8.83 5.79
CA PHE A 108 17.59 -8.18 4.49
C PHE A 108 19.03 -8.23 3.97
N GLY A 109 19.97 -8.81 4.71
CA GLY A 109 21.35 -9.00 4.26
C GLY A 109 22.07 -7.70 3.90
N CYS A 110 21.80 -6.60 4.60
CA CYS A 110 22.33 -5.29 4.30
C CYS A 110 22.93 -4.62 5.54
N ARG A 111 23.70 -3.53 5.34
CA ARG A 111 24.36 -2.81 6.43
C ARG A 111 23.58 -1.59 6.91
N SER A 112 22.69 -1.09 6.10
CA SER A 112 21.75 -0.06 6.53
C SER A 112 20.42 -0.18 5.81
N LEU A 113 19.36 0.16 6.54
CA LEU A 113 17.97 0.16 6.06
C LEU A 113 17.31 1.49 6.39
N VAL A 114 16.43 1.89 5.49
CA VAL A 114 15.37 2.85 5.78
C VAL A 114 14.06 2.09 5.72
N VAL A 115 13.31 2.12 6.81
CA VAL A 115 12.00 1.47 6.90
C VAL A 115 10.94 2.53 7.10
N ALA A 116 9.92 2.53 6.24
CA ALA A 116 8.75 3.38 6.38
C ALA A 116 7.48 2.53 6.39
N ALA A 117 6.68 2.66 7.45
CA ALA A 117 5.42 1.94 7.54
C ALA A 117 4.33 2.63 6.71
N VAL A 118 3.54 1.83 6.02
CA VAL A 118 2.28 2.25 5.40
C VAL A 118 1.17 1.96 6.41
N VAL A 119 0.62 3.01 6.99
CA VAL A 119 -0.37 2.91 8.09
C VAL A 119 -1.70 3.54 7.69
N ASP A 120 -2.77 3.12 8.38
CA ASP A 120 -4.07 3.77 8.34
C ASP A 120 -4.22 4.85 9.42
N GLU A 121 -5.41 5.48 9.45
CA GLU A 121 -5.76 6.48 10.47
C GLU A 121 -5.77 5.91 11.90
N GLY A 122 -5.93 4.58 12.06
CA GLY A 122 -5.89 3.85 13.33
C GLY A 122 -4.48 3.36 13.71
N LEU A 123 -3.44 3.79 12.99
CA LEU A 123 -2.05 3.33 13.16
C LEU A 123 -1.84 1.82 12.94
N SER A 124 -2.76 1.15 12.23
CA SER A 124 -2.55 -0.22 11.80
C SER A 124 -1.59 -0.27 10.61
N VAL A 125 -0.56 -1.11 10.70
CA VAL A 125 0.42 -1.28 9.62
C VAL A 125 -0.19 -2.16 8.52
N TYR A 126 -0.28 -1.63 7.31
CA TYR A 126 -0.72 -2.37 6.12
C TYR A 126 0.42 -2.81 5.21
N GLY A 127 1.56 -2.19 5.35
CA GLY A 127 2.72 -2.49 4.54
C GLY A 127 3.97 -1.82 5.05
N LEU A 128 5.10 -2.21 4.48
CA LEU A 128 6.41 -1.62 4.74
C LEU A 128 7.09 -1.27 3.43
N LEU A 129 7.64 -0.07 3.38
CA LEU A 129 8.61 0.36 2.38
C LEU A 129 9.99 0.22 2.99
N ILE A 130 10.85 -0.56 2.35
CA ILE A 130 12.19 -0.83 2.83
C ILE A 130 13.17 -0.43 1.74
N PHE A 131 14.14 0.42 2.11
CA PHE A 131 15.22 0.82 1.24
C PHE A 131 16.53 0.33 1.85
N ALA A 132 17.29 -0.45 1.08
CA ALA A 132 18.49 -1.11 1.54
C ALA A 132 19.76 -0.46 0.96
N ARG A 133 20.82 -0.43 1.77
CA ARG A 133 22.19 -0.13 1.32
C ARG A 133 23.12 -1.26 1.75
N LEU A 134 23.96 -1.70 0.83
CA LEU A 134 24.98 -2.72 1.08
C LEU A 134 26.20 -2.14 1.79
N GLU A 135 26.47 -0.84 1.59
CA GLU A 135 27.54 -0.12 2.27
C GLU A 135 27.00 0.86 3.29
N GLN A 136 27.76 1.09 4.35
CA GLN A 136 27.40 2.05 5.37
C GLN A 136 27.68 3.47 4.87
N GLN A 137 26.67 4.26 4.66
CA GLN A 137 26.79 5.66 4.25
C GLN A 137 26.02 6.56 5.23
N ALA A 138 26.67 7.56 5.76
CA ALA A 138 26.03 8.56 6.59
C ALA A 138 25.04 9.39 5.76
N ALA A 139 23.79 9.44 6.18
CA ALA A 139 22.81 10.35 5.58
C ALA A 139 23.12 11.78 6.04
N ALA A 140 23.10 12.74 5.08
CA ALA A 140 23.14 14.16 5.45
C ALA A 140 21.74 14.58 5.94
N ASP A 141 21.68 15.37 7.02
CA ASP A 141 20.43 15.84 7.66
C ASP A 141 19.42 16.48 6.67
N SER A 142 19.93 17.15 5.63
CA SER A 142 19.09 17.74 4.59
C SER A 142 18.42 16.68 3.70
N ALA A 143 19.10 15.56 3.44
CA ALA A 143 18.55 14.47 2.65
C ALA A 143 17.47 13.71 3.42
N GLU A 144 17.56 13.62 4.73
CA GLU A 144 16.57 12.92 5.58
C GLU A 144 15.18 13.58 5.50
N ARG A 145 15.09 14.91 5.59
CA ARG A 145 13.80 15.61 5.48
C ARG A 145 13.16 15.46 4.10
N LEU A 146 13.98 15.50 3.06
CA LEU A 146 13.48 15.29 1.70
C LEU A 146 12.99 13.86 1.51
N LEU A 147 13.75 12.88 2.00
CA LEU A 147 13.36 11.47 1.99
C LEU A 147 12.05 11.25 2.76
N GLN A 148 11.92 11.82 3.95
CA GLN A 148 10.69 11.74 4.76
C GLN A 148 9.48 12.29 4.01
N THR A 149 9.63 13.43 3.33
CA THR A 149 8.55 14.03 2.51
C THR A 149 8.17 13.11 1.35
N ALA A 150 9.16 12.62 0.61
CA ALA A 150 8.95 11.72 -0.53
C ALA A 150 8.27 10.40 -0.10
N LEU A 151 8.73 9.80 1.01
CA LEU A 151 8.15 8.57 1.55
C LEU A 151 6.75 8.78 2.10
N SER A 152 6.45 9.94 2.70
CA SER A 152 5.09 10.28 3.12
C SER A 152 4.13 10.34 1.94
N MET A 153 4.53 10.97 0.82
CA MET A 153 3.71 11.04 -0.40
C MET A 153 3.49 9.64 -0.98
N PHE A 154 4.55 8.87 -1.13
CA PHE A 154 4.49 7.54 -1.71
C PHE A 154 3.73 6.56 -0.81
N GLY A 155 3.97 6.60 0.50
CA GLY A 155 3.25 5.79 1.49
C GLY A 155 1.75 6.04 1.49
N ARG A 156 1.32 7.32 1.36
CA ARG A 156 -0.10 7.67 1.20
C ARG A 156 -0.70 7.07 -0.08
N TYR A 157 0.01 7.14 -1.19
CA TYR A 157 -0.43 6.53 -2.45
C TYR A 157 -0.62 5.02 -2.29
N VAL A 158 0.37 4.32 -1.72
CA VAL A 158 0.29 2.88 -1.46
C VAL A 158 -0.85 2.56 -0.50
N GLY A 159 -1.00 3.33 0.59
CA GLY A 159 -2.09 3.15 1.56
C GLY A 159 -3.48 3.30 0.93
N MET A 160 -3.69 4.31 0.10
CA MET A 160 -4.95 4.49 -0.64
C MET A 160 -5.24 3.32 -1.58
N ARG A 161 -4.21 2.80 -2.25
CA ARG A 161 -4.33 1.62 -3.12
C ARG A 161 -4.76 0.38 -2.32
N VAL A 162 -4.07 0.09 -1.22
CA VAL A 162 -4.39 -1.06 -0.35
C VAL A 162 -5.80 -0.94 0.18
N TYR A 163 -6.22 0.24 0.62
CA TYR A 163 -7.58 0.50 1.09
C TYR A 163 -8.63 0.26 0.00
N LYS A 164 -8.40 0.82 -1.20
CA LYS A 164 -9.30 0.62 -2.36
C LYS A 164 -9.46 -0.86 -2.72
N ASN A 165 -8.35 -1.61 -2.73
CA ASN A 165 -8.38 -3.04 -3.02
C ASN A 165 -9.16 -3.84 -1.96
N LYS A 166 -8.98 -3.51 -0.66
CA LYS A 166 -9.75 -4.13 0.43
C LYS A 166 -11.24 -3.82 0.33
N LEU A 167 -11.59 -2.57 0.02
CA LEU A 167 -12.99 -2.16 -0.16
C LEU A 167 -13.64 -2.91 -1.34
N SER A 168 -12.95 -2.97 -2.48
CA SER A 168 -13.43 -3.71 -3.66
C SER A 168 -13.59 -5.20 -3.36
N PHE A 169 -12.65 -5.81 -2.63
CA PHE A 169 -12.76 -7.21 -2.22
C PHE A 169 -13.97 -7.45 -1.30
N ALA A 170 -14.17 -6.59 -0.30
CA ALA A 170 -15.33 -6.69 0.60
C ALA A 170 -16.66 -6.50 -0.14
N GLN A 171 -16.71 -5.54 -1.07
CA GLN A 171 -17.88 -5.34 -1.93
C GLN A 171 -18.20 -6.59 -2.76
N ASN A 172 -17.21 -7.13 -3.48
CA ASN A 172 -17.38 -8.33 -4.29
C ASN A 172 -17.83 -9.55 -3.46
N ALA A 173 -17.30 -9.69 -2.23
CA ALA A 173 -17.70 -10.75 -1.32
C ALA A 173 -19.17 -10.58 -0.88
N LEU A 174 -19.60 -9.37 -0.53
CA LEU A 174 -21.00 -9.08 -0.19
C LEU A 174 -21.93 -9.34 -1.37
N GLU A 175 -21.59 -8.87 -2.56
CA GLU A 175 -22.37 -9.12 -3.79
C GLU A 175 -22.49 -10.64 -4.04
N SER A 176 -21.38 -11.38 -3.91
CA SER A 176 -21.41 -12.84 -4.05
C SER A 176 -22.31 -13.53 -3.02
N ILE A 177 -22.29 -13.07 -1.77
CA ILE A 177 -23.18 -13.60 -0.72
C ILE A 177 -24.64 -13.31 -1.10
N LEU A 178 -24.97 -12.07 -1.45
CA LEU A 178 -26.33 -11.66 -1.81
C LEU A 178 -26.85 -12.40 -3.04
N ASP A 179 -26.00 -12.63 -4.04
CA ASP A 179 -26.34 -13.40 -5.24
C ASP A 179 -26.66 -14.88 -4.95
N ASN A 180 -26.08 -15.44 -3.88
CA ASN A 180 -26.25 -16.85 -3.52
C ASN A 180 -27.30 -17.09 -2.41
N THR A 181 -27.98 -16.07 -1.92
CA THR A 181 -29.02 -16.23 -0.88
C THR A 181 -30.30 -16.94 -1.36
N GLY A 182 -30.53 -16.95 -2.66
CA GLY A 182 -31.79 -17.46 -3.24
C GLY A 182 -33.00 -16.57 -2.96
N ILE A 183 -32.79 -15.35 -2.46
CA ILE A 183 -33.83 -14.35 -2.17
C ILE A 183 -33.64 -13.19 -3.14
N ASP A 184 -34.77 -12.67 -3.65
CA ASP A 184 -34.76 -11.47 -4.49
C ASP A 184 -34.53 -10.22 -3.65
N ILE A 185 -33.42 -9.55 -3.89
CA ILE A 185 -32.98 -8.39 -3.12
C ILE A 185 -32.75 -7.21 -4.06
N TYR A 186 -33.36 -6.06 -3.73
CA TYR A 186 -33.02 -4.79 -4.33
C TYR A 186 -32.97 -3.68 -3.29
N VAL A 187 -32.22 -2.64 -3.58
CA VAL A 187 -32.08 -1.43 -2.76
C VAL A 187 -32.39 -0.24 -3.65
N ASN A 188 -33.24 0.65 -3.19
CA ASN A 188 -33.55 1.90 -3.88
C ASN A 188 -33.26 3.11 -2.98
N ASP A 189 -33.00 4.23 -3.61
CA ASP A 189 -32.94 5.52 -2.93
C ASP A 189 -34.35 5.90 -2.44
N PHE A 190 -34.46 6.30 -1.18
CA PHE A 190 -35.76 6.61 -0.58
C PHE A 190 -36.38 7.90 -1.14
N GLN A 191 -35.56 8.84 -1.59
CA GLN A 191 -36.05 10.13 -2.10
C GLN A 191 -36.31 10.10 -3.60
N THR A 192 -35.38 9.51 -4.35
CA THR A 192 -35.47 9.46 -5.82
C THR A 192 -36.14 8.22 -6.34
N HIS A 193 -36.22 7.16 -5.53
CA HIS A 193 -36.73 5.84 -5.88
C HIS A 193 -35.92 5.13 -7.00
N ASP A 194 -34.72 5.62 -7.27
CA ASP A 194 -33.81 4.96 -8.21
C ASP A 194 -33.29 3.67 -7.60
N ILE A 195 -33.25 2.61 -8.39
CA ILE A 195 -32.67 1.34 -7.95
C ILE A 195 -31.16 1.47 -7.91
N LEU A 196 -30.58 1.35 -6.72
CA LEU A 196 -29.15 1.48 -6.43
C LEU A 196 -28.43 0.13 -6.47
N TYR A 197 -29.16 -0.96 -6.22
CA TYR A 197 -28.63 -2.32 -6.21
C TYR A 197 -29.74 -3.32 -6.47
N ALA A 198 -29.42 -4.40 -7.18
CA ALA A 198 -30.23 -5.61 -7.26
C ALA A 198 -29.30 -6.81 -7.39
N ASN A 199 -29.60 -7.91 -6.67
CA ASN A 199 -28.86 -9.15 -6.85
C ASN A 199 -29.28 -9.88 -8.14
N LYS A 200 -28.50 -10.88 -8.56
CA LYS A 200 -28.74 -11.62 -9.81
C LYS A 200 -30.13 -12.27 -9.85
N SER A 201 -30.57 -12.84 -8.74
CA SER A 201 -31.89 -13.47 -8.63
C SER A 201 -33.00 -12.48 -8.97
N MET A 202 -32.96 -11.30 -8.34
CA MET A 202 -33.93 -10.23 -8.57
C MET A 202 -33.88 -9.69 -10.01
N ALA A 203 -32.71 -9.51 -10.58
CA ALA A 203 -32.54 -8.90 -11.89
C ALA A 203 -32.80 -9.86 -13.07
N ALA A 204 -32.66 -11.16 -12.87
CA ALA A 204 -32.76 -12.17 -13.92
C ALA A 204 -34.11 -12.13 -14.72
N PRO A 205 -35.30 -12.03 -14.09
CA PRO A 205 -36.56 -11.97 -14.80
C PRO A 205 -36.69 -10.71 -15.71
N TYR A 206 -35.93 -9.66 -15.46
CA TYR A 206 -36.03 -8.37 -16.13
C TYR A 206 -34.90 -8.10 -17.12
N GLY A 207 -34.15 -9.13 -17.51
CA GLY A 207 -33.08 -9.01 -18.52
C GLY A 207 -31.72 -8.66 -17.96
N GLY A 208 -31.53 -8.73 -16.62
CA GLY A 208 -30.26 -8.58 -15.95
C GLY A 208 -30.04 -7.21 -15.31
N ILE A 209 -28.93 -7.12 -14.54
CA ILE A 209 -28.61 -5.96 -13.70
C ILE A 209 -28.56 -4.64 -14.47
N SER A 210 -28.03 -4.63 -15.68
CA SER A 210 -27.90 -3.41 -16.52
C SER A 210 -29.25 -2.78 -16.90
N GLN A 211 -30.30 -3.58 -16.94
CA GLN A 211 -31.67 -3.10 -17.24
C GLN A 211 -32.40 -2.58 -15.99
N PHE A 212 -31.83 -2.82 -14.82
CA PHE A 212 -32.42 -2.55 -13.52
C PHE A 212 -31.86 -1.28 -12.88
N MET A 213 -30.56 -1.10 -12.94
CA MET A 213 -29.83 -0.03 -12.26
C MET A 213 -30.18 1.37 -12.78
N GLY A 214 -30.37 2.32 -11.83
CA GLY A 214 -30.65 3.72 -12.14
C GLY A 214 -32.06 4.00 -12.67
N ARG A 215 -32.93 2.98 -12.79
CA ARG A 215 -34.34 3.12 -13.14
C ARG A 215 -35.20 3.28 -11.90
N LYS A 216 -36.37 3.86 -12.07
CA LYS A 216 -37.34 3.97 -10.96
C LYS A 216 -37.90 2.57 -10.63
N CYS A 217 -38.01 2.26 -9.35
CA CYS A 217 -38.47 0.93 -8.92
C CYS A 217 -39.86 0.58 -9.48
N TRP A 218 -40.75 1.57 -9.62
CA TRP A 218 -42.10 1.33 -10.22
C TRP A 218 -42.09 1.12 -11.74
N GLU A 219 -41.08 1.57 -12.47
CA GLU A 219 -40.98 1.35 -13.92
C GLU A 219 -40.52 -0.07 -14.26
N VAL A 220 -39.91 -0.74 -13.31
CA VAL A 220 -39.33 -2.06 -13.50
C VAL A 220 -40.12 -3.16 -12.82
N LEU A 221 -40.69 -2.88 -11.63
CA LEU A 221 -41.32 -3.89 -10.76
C LEU A 221 -42.86 -3.94 -10.91
N PHE A 222 -43.45 -2.88 -11.45
CA PHE A 222 -44.88 -2.73 -11.62
C PHE A 222 -45.26 -2.34 -13.03
#